data_93a7f3cfb1b5daaa951effcb301c0111
#
_entry.id   93a7f3cfb1b5daaa951effcb301c0111
#
_cell.length_a   1.000
_cell.length_b   1.000
_cell.length_c   1.000
_cell.angle_alpha   90.00
_cell.angle_beta   90.00
_cell.angle_gamma   90.00
#
_symmetry.space_group_name_H-M   'P 1'
#
loop_
_entity.id
_entity.type
_entity.pdbx_description
1 polymer ?
#
loop_
_entity_poly.entity_id
_entity_poly.type
_entity_poly.pdbx_seq_one_letter_code
_entity_poly.pdbx_strand_id
1 'polypeptide(L)'
;MLKTFLIGIKDLRLAFRDRAALILMLAAPFVLTLGLGLVTGRFSGNNNSGLSDIPVIIVNLDNEQLGNALADVFTAEELANLVEPTIGSDPEAARQLIDEDKAAAVVIIPEGFTRSIIPQQGDFNNPAEPIKIEVYANPSRPTSAGIVKSIVDEFLSRVNEGSLSGSISILQLMASGRITPQQAEAAGLAMNEQLQ
;
A
#
# COMPACT_ATOMS: atom_id res chain seq x y z
N MET A 1 -10.67 15.54 -58.73
CA MET A 1 -10.09 14.50 -57.83
C MET A 1 -8.72 13.99 -58.31
N LEU A 2 -8.50 13.70 -59.59
CA LEU A 2 -7.21 13.16 -60.09
C LEU A 2 -6.02 14.14 -59.92
N LYS A 3 -6.24 15.46 -60.06
CA LYS A 3 -5.20 16.49 -59.90
C LYS A 3 -4.72 16.60 -58.43
N THR A 4 -5.62 16.50 -57.47
CA THR A 4 -5.30 16.52 -56.03
C THR A 4 -4.47 15.29 -55.61
N PHE A 5 -4.79 14.11 -56.18
CA PHE A 5 -4.06 12.89 -55.96
C PHE A 5 -2.62 12.94 -56.51
N LEU A 6 -2.45 13.52 -57.72
CA LEU A 6 -1.14 13.71 -58.37
C LEU A 6 -0.24 14.70 -57.56
N ILE A 7 -0.83 15.73 -56.96
CA ILE A 7 -0.11 16.67 -56.14
C ILE A 7 0.38 15.95 -54.86
N GLY A 8 -0.48 15.15 -54.21
CA GLY A 8 -0.12 14.39 -53.02
C GLY A 8 1.01 13.37 -53.27
N ILE A 9 1.00 12.68 -54.45
CA ILE A 9 2.09 11.74 -54.80
C ILE A 9 3.40 12.50 -55.08
N LYS A 10 3.33 13.71 -55.69
CA LYS A 10 4.51 14.56 -55.89
C LYS A 10 5.14 14.98 -54.58
N ASP A 11 4.31 15.47 -53.63
CA ASP A 11 4.77 15.92 -52.31
C ASP A 11 5.34 14.75 -51.49
N LEU A 12 4.72 13.58 -51.58
CA LEU A 12 5.24 12.35 -50.97
C LEU A 12 6.60 11.95 -51.54
N ARG A 13 6.78 12.03 -52.87
CA ARG A 13 8.10 11.79 -53.51
C ARG A 13 9.16 12.81 -53.10
N LEU A 14 8.76 14.07 -52.91
CA LEU A 14 9.68 15.13 -52.41
C LEU A 14 10.13 14.83 -50.97
N ALA A 15 9.19 14.44 -50.12
CA ALA A 15 9.49 14.08 -48.72
C ALA A 15 10.43 12.85 -48.65
N PHE A 16 10.20 11.82 -49.48
CA PHE A 16 11.08 10.64 -49.53
C PHE A 16 12.45 10.91 -50.21
N ARG A 17 12.61 12.00 -50.92
CA ARG A 17 13.89 12.39 -51.51
C ARG A 17 14.85 12.98 -50.55
N ASP A 18 14.34 13.65 -49.48
CA ASP A 18 15.16 14.18 -48.42
C ASP A 18 15.39 13.12 -47.33
N ARG A 19 16.44 12.31 -47.54
CA ARG A 19 16.80 11.23 -46.62
C ARG A 19 17.16 11.73 -45.25
N ALA A 20 17.72 12.94 -45.14
CA ALA A 20 18.07 13.54 -43.85
C ALA A 20 16.81 13.92 -43.03
N ALA A 21 15.80 14.51 -43.69
CA ALA A 21 14.53 14.84 -43.06
C ALA A 21 13.79 13.56 -42.60
N LEU A 22 13.79 12.50 -43.39
CA LEU A 22 13.18 11.22 -43.03
C LEU A 22 13.87 10.56 -41.83
N ILE A 23 15.20 10.53 -41.84
CA ILE A 23 15.99 9.98 -40.71
C ILE A 23 15.70 10.79 -39.44
N LEU A 24 15.66 12.10 -39.52
CA LEU A 24 15.43 12.99 -38.38
C LEU A 24 14.01 12.83 -37.85
N MET A 25 13.00 12.73 -38.74
CA MET A 25 11.61 12.53 -38.38
C MET A 25 11.38 11.18 -37.67
N LEU A 26 12.10 10.14 -38.11
CA LEU A 26 12.00 8.82 -37.49
C LEU A 26 12.89 8.70 -36.23
N ALA A 27 14.09 9.28 -36.26
CA ALA A 27 15.02 9.20 -35.16
C ALA A 27 14.64 10.08 -33.95
N ALA A 28 14.01 11.23 -34.18
CA ALA A 28 13.64 12.13 -33.10
C ALA A 28 12.75 11.50 -32.01
N PRO A 29 11.65 10.80 -32.33
CA PRO A 29 10.87 10.12 -31.30
C PRO A 29 11.65 9.00 -30.59
N PHE A 30 12.53 8.28 -31.31
CA PHE A 30 13.38 7.25 -30.70
C PHE A 30 14.40 7.85 -29.74
N VAL A 31 15.08 8.93 -30.15
CA VAL A 31 16.05 9.63 -29.28
C VAL A 31 15.37 10.22 -28.04
N LEU A 32 14.18 10.80 -28.20
CA LEU A 32 13.37 11.29 -27.07
C LEU A 32 12.98 10.16 -26.13
N THR A 33 12.48 9.06 -26.66
CA THR A 33 12.05 7.90 -25.85
C THR A 33 13.24 7.26 -25.13
N LEU A 34 14.37 7.08 -25.83
CA LEU A 34 15.62 6.56 -25.24
C LEU A 34 16.17 7.54 -24.20
N GLY A 35 16.18 8.85 -24.50
CA GLY A 35 16.65 9.87 -23.58
C GLY A 35 15.82 9.94 -22.29
N LEU A 36 14.50 9.92 -22.41
CA LEU A 36 13.60 9.83 -21.26
C LEU A 36 13.76 8.51 -20.51
N GLY A 37 13.93 7.39 -21.21
CA GLY A 37 14.18 6.08 -20.60
C GLY A 37 15.47 6.03 -19.80
N LEU A 38 16.54 6.68 -20.28
CA LEU A 38 17.80 6.81 -19.54
C LEU A 38 17.68 7.73 -18.32
N VAL A 39 17.02 8.89 -18.47
CA VAL A 39 16.81 9.84 -17.37
C VAL A 39 15.91 9.25 -16.28
N THR A 40 14.92 8.45 -16.65
CA THR A 40 14.03 7.77 -15.69
C THR A 40 14.60 6.47 -15.14
N GLY A 41 15.84 6.10 -15.48
CA GLY A 41 16.52 4.90 -14.98
C GLY A 41 15.96 3.57 -15.51
N ARG A 42 15.00 3.58 -16.42
CA ARG A 42 14.37 2.36 -16.95
C ARG A 42 15.30 1.44 -17.73
N PHE A 43 16.42 1.95 -18.23
CA PHE A 43 17.45 1.16 -18.93
C PHE A 43 18.65 0.79 -18.05
N SER A 44 18.67 1.23 -16.80
CA SER A 44 19.83 1.07 -15.92
C SER A 44 19.89 -0.28 -15.19
N GLY A 45 19.02 -1.22 -15.53
CA GLY A 45 19.05 -2.58 -14.94
C GLY A 45 18.65 -2.65 -13.45
N ASN A 46 18.58 -1.52 -12.78
CA ASN A 46 17.94 -1.43 -11.48
C ASN A 46 16.43 -1.36 -11.74
N ASN A 47 15.72 -2.42 -11.38
CA ASN A 47 14.26 -2.51 -11.44
C ASN A 47 13.53 -1.52 -10.52
N ASN A 48 14.21 -0.45 -10.09
CA ASN A 48 13.65 0.64 -9.30
C ASN A 48 12.78 1.55 -10.20
N SER A 49 11.75 0.97 -10.78
CA SER A 49 10.66 1.75 -11.42
C SER A 49 9.78 2.46 -10.39
N GLY A 50 10.26 2.70 -9.18
CA GLY A 50 9.55 3.41 -8.12
C GLY A 50 8.34 2.67 -7.54
N LEU A 51 8.01 1.50 -8.09
CA LEU A 51 6.84 0.69 -7.74
C LEU A 51 7.23 -0.77 -7.37
N SER A 52 8.53 -1.09 -7.31
CA SER A 52 9.05 -2.37 -6.82
C SER A 52 10.11 -2.11 -5.76
N ASP A 53 10.27 -3.05 -4.86
CA ASP A 53 11.28 -3.01 -3.79
C ASP A 53 11.17 -1.71 -2.96
N ILE A 54 9.94 -1.35 -2.57
CA ILE A 54 9.68 -0.16 -1.74
C ILE A 54 10.21 -0.44 -0.32
N PRO A 55 11.28 0.23 0.13
CA PRO A 55 11.81 0.00 1.47
C PRO A 55 10.86 0.57 2.52
N VAL A 56 10.30 -0.30 3.36
CA VAL A 56 9.34 0.04 4.42
C VAL A 56 9.88 -0.45 5.75
N ILE A 57 9.83 0.40 6.76
CA ILE A 57 10.19 0.02 8.12
C ILE A 57 8.93 -0.16 8.93
N ILE A 58 8.80 -1.29 9.62
CA ILE A 58 7.65 -1.63 10.44
C ILE A 58 8.12 -1.67 11.89
N VAL A 59 7.52 -0.84 12.74
CA VAL A 59 7.78 -0.81 14.18
C VAL A 59 6.50 -1.25 14.88
N ASN A 60 6.45 -2.51 15.29
CA ASN A 60 5.31 -3.07 16.01
C ASN A 60 5.58 -2.99 17.52
N LEU A 61 4.89 -2.08 18.21
CA LEU A 61 4.92 -1.93 19.66
C LEU A 61 3.75 -2.66 20.34
N ASP A 62 2.72 -2.99 19.58
CA ASP A 62 1.52 -3.68 20.07
C ASP A 62 1.82 -5.14 20.45
N ASN A 63 2.64 -5.84 19.65
CA ASN A 63 3.01 -7.24 19.87
C ASN A 63 1.82 -8.21 20.10
N GLU A 64 0.59 -7.77 19.84
CA GLU A 64 -0.64 -8.53 19.95
C GLU A 64 -1.13 -8.95 18.55
N GLN A 65 -2.29 -9.60 18.48
CA GLN A 65 -2.80 -10.27 17.27
C GLN A 65 -2.88 -9.36 16.04
N LEU A 66 -3.53 -8.18 16.15
CA LEU A 66 -3.70 -7.29 14.98
C LEU A 66 -2.41 -6.59 14.60
N GLY A 67 -1.56 -6.25 15.58
CA GLY A 67 -0.25 -5.67 15.31
C GLY A 67 0.65 -6.64 14.55
N ASN A 68 0.67 -7.92 14.96
CA ASN A 68 1.42 -8.96 14.27
C ASN A 68 0.82 -9.24 12.88
N ALA A 69 -0.51 -9.34 12.76
CA ALA A 69 -1.17 -9.56 11.48
C ALA A 69 -0.86 -8.44 10.46
N LEU A 70 -0.80 -7.18 10.90
CA LEU A 70 -0.40 -6.09 10.00
C LEU A 70 1.07 -6.22 9.58
N ALA A 71 1.97 -6.58 10.48
CA ALA A 71 3.38 -6.81 10.13
C ALA A 71 3.51 -7.98 9.13
N ASP A 72 2.73 -9.05 9.32
CA ASP A 72 2.71 -10.22 8.44
C ASP A 72 2.18 -9.88 7.04
N VAL A 73 1.21 -8.98 6.91
CA VAL A 73 0.76 -8.49 5.58
C VAL A 73 1.92 -7.91 4.77
N PHE A 74 2.81 -7.14 5.38
CA PHE A 74 3.95 -6.57 4.68
C PHE A 74 5.03 -7.59 4.32
N THR A 75 5.12 -8.69 5.07
CA THR A 75 6.09 -9.78 4.82
C THR A 75 5.52 -10.91 3.96
N ALA A 76 4.25 -10.83 3.57
CA ALA A 76 3.57 -11.81 2.74
C ALA A 76 4.19 -11.93 1.34
N GLU A 77 4.19 -13.15 0.79
CA GLU A 77 4.76 -13.43 -0.55
C GLU A 77 4.10 -12.60 -1.67
N GLU A 78 2.83 -12.26 -1.51
CA GLU A 78 2.07 -11.44 -2.46
C GLU A 78 2.63 -10.02 -2.62
N LEU A 79 3.22 -9.48 -1.54
CA LEU A 79 3.83 -8.15 -1.54
C LEU A 79 5.35 -8.17 -1.71
N ALA A 80 5.99 -9.34 -1.73
CA ALA A 80 7.46 -9.45 -1.79
C ALA A 80 8.11 -8.80 -3.03
N ASN A 81 7.38 -8.65 -4.14
CA ASN A 81 7.85 -7.93 -5.32
C ASN A 81 7.56 -6.42 -5.28
N LEU A 82 6.77 -5.96 -4.32
CA LEU A 82 6.32 -4.58 -4.23
C LEU A 82 7.01 -3.84 -3.08
N VAL A 83 7.15 -4.48 -1.93
CA VAL A 83 7.72 -3.91 -0.71
C VAL A 83 8.89 -4.74 -0.20
N GLU A 84 9.89 -4.05 0.33
CA GLU A 84 11.02 -4.63 1.06
C GLU A 84 10.88 -4.24 2.53
N PRO A 85 10.20 -5.08 3.35
CA PRO A 85 9.93 -4.76 4.74
C PRO A 85 11.16 -5.00 5.62
N THR A 86 11.43 -4.05 6.51
CA THR A 86 12.43 -4.17 7.58
C THR A 86 11.75 -3.99 8.92
N ILE A 87 11.92 -4.96 9.82
CA ILE A 87 11.35 -4.85 11.17
C ILE A 87 12.29 -3.99 12.04
N GLY A 88 11.76 -2.89 12.55
CA GLY A 88 12.43 -2.02 13.51
C GLY A 88 11.84 -2.16 14.91
N SER A 89 12.60 -1.77 15.93
CA SER A 89 12.15 -1.75 17.33
C SER A 89 12.03 -0.33 17.91
N ASP A 90 12.65 0.65 17.27
CA ASP A 90 12.72 2.03 17.75
C ASP A 90 12.08 2.98 16.73
N PRO A 91 10.96 3.64 17.09
CA PRO A 91 10.28 4.59 16.22
C PRO A 91 11.16 5.78 15.79
N GLU A 92 12.00 6.30 16.69
CA GLU A 92 12.83 7.45 16.38
C GLU A 92 13.96 7.11 15.42
N ALA A 93 14.61 5.95 15.62
CA ALA A 93 15.61 5.44 14.68
C ALA A 93 15.00 5.17 13.31
N ALA A 94 13.76 4.65 13.26
CA ALA A 94 13.04 4.42 12.02
C ALA A 94 12.72 5.74 11.28
N ARG A 95 12.31 6.80 11.99
CA ARG A 95 12.07 8.12 11.39
C ARG A 95 13.34 8.75 10.82
N GLN A 96 14.49 8.59 11.48
CA GLN A 96 15.77 9.07 10.96
C GLN A 96 16.13 8.43 9.61
N LEU A 97 15.78 7.17 9.39
CA LEU A 97 16.02 6.51 8.10
C LEU A 97 15.16 7.10 6.96
N ILE A 98 14.02 7.71 7.27
CA ILE A 98 13.25 8.52 6.31
C ILE A 98 14.00 9.79 5.96
N ASP A 99 14.52 10.51 6.96
CA ASP A 99 15.25 11.76 6.75
C ASP A 99 16.55 11.54 5.97
N GLU A 100 17.14 10.36 6.09
CA GLU A 100 18.31 9.91 5.32
C GLU A 100 17.95 9.33 3.94
N ASP A 101 16.69 9.38 3.51
CA ASP A 101 16.17 8.82 2.26
C ASP A 101 16.42 7.30 2.08
N LYS A 102 16.58 6.57 3.18
CA LYS A 102 16.80 5.10 3.18
C LYS A 102 15.51 4.29 3.18
N ALA A 103 14.39 4.89 3.57
CA ALA A 103 13.09 4.25 3.55
C ALA A 103 12.04 5.14 2.86
N ALA A 104 11.01 4.52 2.28
CA ALA A 104 9.89 5.21 1.65
C ALA A 104 8.79 5.56 2.66
N ALA A 105 8.61 4.70 3.67
CA ALA A 105 7.67 4.94 4.75
C ALA A 105 8.09 4.15 6.01
N VAL A 106 7.66 4.65 7.16
CA VAL A 106 7.67 3.93 8.45
C VAL A 106 6.24 3.72 8.89
N VAL A 107 5.90 2.50 9.25
CA VAL A 107 4.62 2.13 9.84
C VAL A 107 4.85 1.85 11.31
N ILE A 108 4.30 2.67 12.19
CA ILE A 108 4.39 2.49 13.63
C ILE A 108 3.04 2.02 14.14
N ILE A 109 3.02 0.84 14.74
CA ILE A 109 1.86 0.23 15.37
C ILE A 109 1.99 0.46 16.87
N PRO A 110 1.19 1.37 17.45
CA PRO A 110 1.32 1.72 18.88
C PRO A 110 0.88 0.58 19.79
N GLU A 111 1.41 0.57 21.01
CA GLU A 111 0.98 -0.34 22.09
C GLU A 111 -0.52 -0.22 22.34
N GLY A 112 -1.21 -1.35 22.50
CA GLY A 112 -2.65 -1.40 22.77
C GLY A 112 -3.53 -1.23 21.53
N PHE A 113 -2.96 -1.19 20.31
CA PHE A 113 -3.73 -1.10 19.08
C PHE A 113 -4.75 -2.22 18.98
N THR A 114 -4.36 -3.48 19.18
CA THR A 114 -5.27 -4.63 19.17
C THR A 114 -6.42 -4.46 20.16
N ARG A 115 -6.13 -4.04 21.38
CA ARG A 115 -7.14 -3.84 22.44
C ARG A 115 -8.10 -2.70 22.14
N SER A 116 -7.67 -1.69 21.39
CA SER A 116 -8.56 -0.58 21.01
C SER A 116 -9.62 -1.00 19.99
N ILE A 117 -9.39 -2.11 19.27
CA ILE A 117 -10.31 -2.62 18.23
C ILE A 117 -11.06 -3.85 18.72
N ILE A 118 -10.37 -4.75 19.43
CA ILE A 118 -10.95 -5.99 20.00
C ILE A 118 -11.11 -5.80 21.50
N PRO A 119 -12.31 -5.43 21.99
CA PRO A 119 -12.55 -5.25 23.43
C PRO A 119 -12.29 -6.58 24.18
N GLN A 120 -11.54 -6.49 25.26
CA GLN A 120 -11.37 -7.61 26.18
C GLN A 120 -12.59 -7.76 27.11
N GLN A 121 -12.70 -8.92 27.78
CA GLN A 121 -13.79 -9.21 28.71
C GLN A 121 -13.99 -8.09 29.75
N GLY A 122 -15.19 -7.52 29.78
CA GLY A 122 -15.59 -6.48 30.73
C GLY A 122 -15.61 -5.04 30.18
N ASP A 123 -14.99 -4.79 29.03
CA ASP A 123 -14.86 -3.41 28.48
C ASP A 123 -16.03 -2.98 27.56
N PHE A 124 -17.06 -3.79 27.41
CA PHE A 124 -18.21 -3.44 26.55
C PHE A 124 -18.94 -2.16 26.98
N ASN A 125 -18.77 -1.73 28.24
CA ASN A 125 -19.36 -0.50 28.78
C ASN A 125 -18.41 0.72 28.75
N ASN A 126 -17.14 0.50 28.39
CA ASN A 126 -16.14 1.57 28.35
C ASN A 126 -15.21 1.31 27.15
N PRO A 127 -15.66 1.63 25.90
CA PRO A 127 -14.85 1.40 24.71
C PRO A 127 -13.54 2.17 24.84
N ALA A 128 -12.42 1.48 24.62
CA ALA A 128 -11.11 2.11 24.59
C ALA A 128 -11.07 3.20 23.53
N GLU A 129 -10.35 4.28 23.77
CA GLU A 129 -10.13 5.30 22.74
C GLU A 129 -9.43 4.64 21.52
N PRO A 130 -9.88 4.93 20.28
CA PRO A 130 -9.29 4.34 19.10
C PRO A 130 -7.83 4.78 18.94
N ILE A 131 -6.92 3.83 19.01
CA ILE A 131 -5.49 4.04 18.78
C ILE A 131 -5.24 4.03 17.28
N LYS A 132 -4.51 5.03 16.79
CA LYS A 132 -4.24 5.18 15.35
C LYS A 132 -2.85 4.65 15.03
N ILE A 133 -2.75 3.91 13.93
CA ILE A 133 -1.47 3.57 13.33
C ILE A 133 -0.87 4.84 12.71
N GLU A 134 0.42 5.07 12.96
CA GLU A 134 1.15 6.17 12.38
C GLU A 134 1.90 5.70 11.12
N VAL A 135 1.67 6.39 10.01
CA VAL A 135 2.43 6.18 8.78
C VAL A 135 3.25 7.44 8.51
N TYR A 136 4.56 7.34 8.76
CA TYR A 136 5.48 8.42 8.49
C TYR A 136 6.04 8.27 7.07
N ALA A 137 5.64 9.16 6.18
CA ALA A 137 5.91 9.09 4.74
C ALA A 137 7.14 9.92 4.35
N ASN A 138 7.97 9.38 3.45
CA ASN A 138 9.08 10.12 2.87
C ASN A 138 8.56 11.13 1.84
N PRO A 139 8.76 12.44 2.04
CA PRO A 139 8.32 13.48 1.10
C PRO A 139 8.96 13.37 -0.29
N SER A 140 10.16 12.79 -0.38
CA SER A 140 10.88 12.58 -1.64
C SER A 140 10.33 11.42 -2.46
N ARG A 141 9.52 10.52 -1.84
CA ARG A 141 8.97 9.30 -2.46
C ARG A 141 7.45 9.20 -2.30
N PRO A 142 6.67 10.23 -2.74
CA PRO A 142 5.24 10.31 -2.42
C PRO A 142 4.42 9.14 -2.98
N THR A 143 4.79 8.60 -4.13
CA THR A 143 4.09 7.45 -4.74
C THR A 143 4.29 6.19 -3.93
N SER A 144 5.53 5.87 -3.55
CA SER A 144 5.86 4.70 -2.73
C SER A 144 5.22 4.79 -1.35
N ALA A 145 5.30 5.96 -0.71
CA ALA A 145 4.65 6.22 0.58
C ALA A 145 3.11 6.09 0.49
N GLY A 146 2.52 6.54 -0.64
CA GLY A 146 1.10 6.39 -0.91
C GLY A 146 0.66 4.93 -1.00
N ILE A 147 1.46 4.06 -1.61
CA ILE A 147 1.20 2.61 -1.68
C ILE A 147 1.21 2.01 -0.27
N VAL A 148 2.23 2.31 0.54
CA VAL A 148 2.32 1.81 1.92
C VAL A 148 1.10 2.23 2.73
N LYS A 149 0.71 3.51 2.61
CA LYS A 149 -0.50 4.01 3.27
C LYS A 149 -1.75 3.26 2.82
N SER A 150 -1.89 2.99 1.52
CA SER A 150 -3.05 2.25 1.00
C SER A 150 -3.13 0.83 1.53
N ILE A 151 -1.99 0.15 1.74
CA ILE A 151 -1.94 -1.19 2.35
C ILE A 151 -2.45 -1.12 3.80
N VAL A 152 -1.99 -0.13 4.57
CA VAL A 152 -2.44 0.07 5.96
C VAL A 152 -3.93 0.41 6.01
N ASP A 153 -4.40 1.32 5.15
CA ASP A 153 -5.80 1.73 5.09
C ASP A 153 -6.72 0.56 4.71
N GLU A 154 -6.31 -0.29 3.76
CA GLU A 154 -7.04 -1.51 3.37
C GLU A 154 -7.11 -2.52 4.51
N PHE A 155 -6.00 -2.74 5.24
CA PHE A 155 -5.98 -3.60 6.41
C PHE A 155 -6.95 -3.09 7.48
N LEU A 156 -6.90 -1.80 7.81
CA LEU A 156 -7.79 -1.17 8.78
C LEU A 156 -9.27 -1.27 8.37
N SER A 157 -9.57 -1.11 7.08
CA SER A 157 -10.93 -1.27 6.56
C SER A 157 -11.45 -2.68 6.80
N ARG A 158 -10.66 -3.70 6.48
CA ARG A 158 -11.04 -5.12 6.68
C ARG A 158 -11.24 -5.46 8.14
N VAL A 159 -10.33 -5.00 9.01
CA VAL A 159 -10.44 -5.20 10.45
C VAL A 159 -11.70 -4.53 11.01
N ASN A 160 -11.98 -3.29 10.60
CA ASN A 160 -13.16 -2.56 11.04
C ASN A 160 -14.47 -3.21 10.56
N GLU A 161 -14.53 -3.65 9.30
CA GLU A 161 -15.68 -4.39 8.76
C GLU A 161 -15.91 -5.71 9.51
N GLY A 162 -14.84 -6.44 9.82
CA GLY A 162 -14.90 -7.68 10.59
C GLY A 162 -15.41 -7.46 12.01
N SER A 163 -14.91 -6.45 12.71
CA SER A 163 -15.31 -6.13 14.08
C SER A 163 -16.77 -5.67 14.17
N LEU A 164 -17.23 -4.84 13.23
CA LEU A 164 -18.62 -4.37 13.15
C LEU A 164 -19.56 -5.53 12.87
N SER A 165 -19.24 -6.41 11.91
CA SER A 165 -20.09 -7.55 11.55
C SER A 165 -20.24 -8.53 12.72
N GLY A 166 -19.18 -8.79 13.46
CA GLY A 166 -19.20 -9.61 14.67
C GLY A 166 -20.08 -9.02 15.77
N SER A 167 -19.88 -7.74 16.06
CA SER A 167 -20.62 -7.02 17.10
C SER A 167 -22.13 -6.95 16.81
N ILE A 168 -22.52 -6.63 15.57
CA ILE A 168 -23.91 -6.56 15.14
C ILE A 168 -24.58 -7.93 15.23
N SER A 169 -23.88 -8.99 14.84
CA SER A 169 -24.42 -10.36 14.89
C SER A 169 -24.70 -10.79 16.33
N ILE A 170 -23.80 -10.51 17.26
CA ILE A 170 -23.96 -10.81 18.69
C ILE A 170 -25.14 -9.99 19.27
N LEU A 171 -25.20 -8.68 19.00
CA LEU A 171 -26.27 -7.82 19.46
C LEU A 171 -27.65 -8.27 18.94
N GLN A 172 -27.73 -8.69 17.67
CA GLN A 172 -28.96 -9.18 17.07
C GLN A 172 -29.41 -10.51 17.68
N LEU A 173 -28.47 -11.41 18.00
CA LEU A 173 -28.77 -12.67 18.70
C LEU A 173 -29.22 -12.41 20.12
N MET A 174 -28.64 -11.45 20.84
CA MET A 174 -29.08 -11.02 22.17
C MET A 174 -30.48 -10.38 22.10
N ALA A 175 -30.72 -9.45 21.17
CA ALA A 175 -31.98 -8.77 21.01
C ALA A 175 -33.13 -9.71 20.62
N SER A 176 -32.80 -10.78 19.89
CA SER A 176 -33.78 -11.84 19.56
C SER A 176 -34.01 -12.86 20.68
N GLY A 177 -33.35 -12.73 21.82
CA GLY A 177 -33.46 -13.64 22.96
C GLY A 177 -32.88 -15.04 22.70
N ARG A 178 -32.10 -15.21 21.62
CA ARG A 178 -31.53 -16.51 21.24
C ARG A 178 -30.25 -16.86 22.01
N ILE A 179 -29.59 -15.85 22.53
CA ILE A 179 -28.41 -16.02 23.39
C ILE A 179 -28.53 -15.11 24.63
N THR A 180 -28.05 -15.62 25.74
CA THR A 180 -27.90 -14.82 26.97
C THR A 180 -26.63 -13.97 26.92
N PRO A 181 -26.48 -12.94 27.74
CA PRO A 181 -25.24 -12.16 27.84
C PRO A 181 -24.00 -13.05 28.08
N GLN A 182 -24.11 -14.08 28.90
CA GLN A 182 -23.02 -15.03 29.16
C GLN A 182 -22.66 -15.90 27.95
N GLN A 183 -23.64 -16.26 27.13
CA GLN A 183 -23.43 -16.99 25.87
C GLN A 183 -22.85 -16.09 24.77
N ALA A 184 -23.21 -14.79 24.78
CA ALA A 184 -22.64 -13.81 23.88
C ALA A 184 -21.13 -13.59 24.17
N GLU A 185 -20.78 -13.57 25.45
CA GLU A 185 -19.41 -13.52 25.92
C GLU A 185 -18.60 -14.74 25.49
N ALA A 186 -19.15 -15.95 25.67
CA ALA A 186 -18.54 -17.19 25.24
C ALA A 186 -18.40 -17.29 23.71
N ALA A 187 -19.36 -16.78 22.94
CA ALA A 187 -19.29 -16.73 21.48
C ALA A 187 -18.22 -15.76 20.99
N GLY A 188 -18.05 -14.62 21.65
CA GLY A 188 -16.97 -13.65 21.36
C GLY A 188 -15.57 -14.26 21.59
N LEU A 189 -15.41 -15.05 22.63
CA LEU A 189 -14.16 -15.77 22.92
C LEU A 189 -13.87 -16.86 21.87
N ALA A 190 -14.87 -17.64 21.49
CA ALA A 190 -14.72 -18.70 20.48
C ALA A 190 -14.39 -18.14 19.09
N MET A 191 -14.92 -16.95 18.75
CA MET A 191 -14.53 -16.28 17.51
C MET A 191 -13.07 -15.80 17.53
N ASN A 192 -12.57 -15.40 18.67
CA ASN A 192 -11.18 -14.98 18.83
C ASN A 192 -10.20 -16.18 18.78
N GLU A 193 -10.61 -17.36 19.25
CA GLU A 193 -9.82 -18.61 19.15
C GLU A 193 -9.75 -19.18 17.71
N GLN A 194 -10.73 -18.92 16.86
CA GLN A 194 -10.74 -19.39 15.47
C GLN A 194 -9.90 -18.52 14.51
N LEU A 195 -9.44 -17.36 14.97
CA LEU A 195 -8.58 -16.46 14.22
C LEU A 195 -7.07 -16.63 14.57
N GLN A 196 -6.76 -17.58 15.42
CA GLN A 196 -5.39 -18.02 15.71
C GLN A 196 -4.97 -19.18 14.79
#